data_fb63de4ebcc279ae2aba3c8aa54ccf5f
#
_entry.id   fb63de4ebcc279ae2aba3c8aa54ccf5f
#
_cell.length_a   1.000
_cell.length_b   1.000
_cell.length_c   1.000
_cell.angle_alpha   90.00
_cell.angle_beta   90.00
_cell.angle_gamma   90.00
#
_symmetry.space_group_name_H-M   'P 1'
#
loop_
_entity.id
_entity.type
_entity.pdbx_description
1 polymer ?
#
loop_
_entity_poly.entity_id
_entity_poly.type
_entity_poly.pdbx_seq_one_letter_code
_entity_poly.pdbx_strand_id
1 'polypeptide(L)'
;MYFQEECTYHVYNRSNETLFYNRGNYIFFIQKIRDHLLPFADVLAYCLMPNHFHLILTVKAEGVKFSDKKKREDMQLLPQAIGTMLSSYTQALNKQQGRRGNLFAHNTKAKILNDAKDDYALNCFMYVHQNPILSELVEKIEDWEFSSFPDYIGIRNGTLVNKQLALDIFRLEIDQIYGLTYKILRDKLDEDFL
;
A
#
# COMPACT_ATOMS: atom_id res chain seq x y z
N MET A 1 -1.04 -16.21 2.06
CA MET A 1 -1.87 -15.13 2.67
C MET A 1 -3.31 -15.61 2.67
N TYR A 2 -4.02 -15.37 3.74
CA TYR A 2 -5.46 -15.60 3.88
C TYR A 2 -6.09 -14.28 4.36
N PHE A 3 -7.19 -13.88 3.77
CA PHE A 3 -7.88 -12.64 4.07
C PHE A 3 -9.29 -12.91 4.59
N GLN A 4 -9.81 -12.00 5.40
CA GLN A 4 -11.19 -12.02 5.91
C GLN A 4 -11.94 -10.83 5.31
N GLU A 5 -13.21 -11.06 4.98
CA GLU A 5 -14.10 -10.01 4.47
C GLU A 5 -14.22 -8.87 5.48
N GLU A 6 -14.37 -7.64 4.99
CA GLU A 6 -14.48 -6.40 5.76
C GLU A 6 -13.28 -6.10 6.69
N CYS A 7 -12.26 -6.96 6.70
CA CYS A 7 -11.04 -6.71 7.45
C CYS A 7 -10.05 -5.86 6.68
N THR A 8 -9.35 -5.00 7.42
CA THR A 8 -8.32 -4.10 6.90
C THR A 8 -6.94 -4.69 7.14
N TYR A 9 -6.09 -4.62 6.12
CA TYR A 9 -4.74 -5.19 6.15
C TYR A 9 -3.71 -4.19 5.67
N HIS A 10 -2.54 -4.19 6.32
CA HIS A 10 -1.32 -3.62 5.79
C HIS A 10 -0.61 -4.67 4.93
N VAL A 11 -0.58 -4.44 3.62
CA VAL A 11 0.06 -5.32 2.63
C VAL A 11 1.32 -4.64 2.12
N TYR A 12 2.46 -5.35 2.20
CA TYR A 12 3.73 -4.79 1.78
C TYR A 12 4.69 -5.85 1.25
N ASN A 13 5.62 -5.42 0.40
CA ASN A 13 6.73 -6.23 -0.06
C ASN A 13 7.94 -5.35 -0.35
N ARG A 14 9.11 -5.93 -0.22
CA ARG A 14 10.40 -5.28 -0.45
C ARG A 14 11.23 -6.08 -1.44
N SER A 15 11.96 -5.36 -2.28
CA SER A 15 13.00 -5.88 -3.16
C SER A 15 14.37 -5.50 -2.62
N ASN A 16 15.38 -6.32 -2.89
CA ASN A 16 16.78 -5.96 -2.71
C ASN A 16 17.30 -5.04 -3.81
N GLU A 17 16.49 -4.83 -4.85
CA GLU A 17 16.80 -4.03 -6.02
C GLU A 17 15.81 -2.86 -6.16
N THR A 18 16.13 -1.89 -7.00
CA THR A 18 15.22 -0.81 -7.36
C THR A 18 13.99 -1.36 -8.06
N LEU A 19 12.81 -1.04 -7.53
CA LEU A 19 11.51 -1.36 -8.15
C LEU A 19 11.10 -0.30 -9.18
N PHE A 20 11.38 0.96 -8.90
CA PHE A 20 10.89 2.09 -9.69
C PHE A 20 12.07 2.94 -10.15
N TYR A 21 12.50 2.75 -11.40
CA TYR A 21 13.65 3.46 -12.00
C TYR A 21 13.30 4.86 -12.49
N ASN A 22 12.04 5.11 -12.77
CA ASN A 22 11.54 6.40 -13.26
C ASN A 22 10.06 6.58 -12.92
N ARG A 23 9.56 7.80 -13.11
CA ARG A 23 8.16 8.16 -12.86
C ARG A 23 7.17 7.23 -13.57
N GLY A 24 7.45 6.80 -14.79
CA GLY A 24 6.59 5.89 -15.54
C GLY A 24 6.40 4.52 -14.85
N ASN A 25 7.42 4.01 -14.16
CA ASN A 25 7.32 2.76 -13.41
C ASN A 25 6.34 2.88 -12.22
N TYR A 26 6.36 4.00 -11.50
CA TYR A 26 5.40 4.27 -10.42
C TYR A 26 3.96 4.35 -10.94
N ILE A 27 3.74 5.13 -11.99
CA ILE A 27 2.41 5.28 -12.60
C ILE A 27 1.89 3.93 -13.11
N PHE A 28 2.75 3.14 -13.76
CA PHE A 28 2.40 1.81 -14.23
C PHE A 28 2.04 0.87 -13.08
N PHE A 29 2.75 0.94 -11.95
CA PHE A 29 2.42 0.13 -10.77
C PHE A 29 1.08 0.56 -10.15
N ILE A 30 0.82 1.87 -10.05
CA ILE A 30 -0.49 2.42 -9.62
C ILE A 30 -1.62 1.90 -10.52
N GLN A 31 -1.41 1.88 -11.85
CA GLN A 31 -2.39 1.31 -12.77
C GLN A 31 -2.59 -0.19 -12.51
N LYS A 32 -1.53 -0.95 -12.22
CA LYS A 32 -1.63 -2.37 -11.86
C LYS A 32 -2.40 -2.60 -10.56
N ILE A 33 -2.22 -1.74 -9.54
CA ILE A 33 -3.05 -1.77 -8.32
C ILE A 33 -4.53 -1.59 -8.70
N ARG A 34 -4.84 -0.60 -9.52
CA ARG A 34 -6.20 -0.30 -9.97
C ARG A 34 -6.83 -1.48 -10.70
N ASP A 35 -6.14 -2.02 -11.70
CA ASP A 35 -6.66 -3.07 -12.57
C ASP A 35 -6.86 -4.40 -11.84
N HIS A 36 -5.97 -4.72 -10.89
CA HIS A 36 -5.96 -6.04 -10.27
C HIS A 36 -6.57 -6.07 -8.87
N LEU A 37 -6.47 -4.99 -8.07
CA LEU A 37 -6.88 -5.05 -6.67
C LEU A 37 -8.26 -4.44 -6.41
N LEU A 38 -8.66 -3.37 -7.10
CA LEU A 38 -9.94 -2.69 -6.84
C LEU A 38 -11.19 -3.59 -6.97
N PRO A 39 -11.22 -4.64 -7.82
CA PRO A 39 -12.33 -5.58 -7.83
C PRO A 39 -12.49 -6.36 -6.51
N PHE A 40 -11.41 -6.53 -5.75
CA PHE A 40 -11.32 -7.44 -4.59
C PHE A 40 -11.09 -6.74 -3.26
N ALA A 41 -10.66 -5.48 -3.27
CA ALA A 41 -10.40 -4.68 -2.08
C ALA A 41 -10.54 -3.19 -2.38
N ASP A 42 -10.90 -2.42 -1.34
CA ASP A 42 -10.75 -0.97 -1.34
C ASP A 42 -9.34 -0.61 -0.89
N VAL A 43 -8.67 0.26 -1.64
CA VAL A 43 -7.37 0.83 -1.24
C VAL A 43 -7.65 2.01 -0.33
N LEU A 44 -7.15 1.98 0.89
CA LEU A 44 -7.28 3.08 1.86
C LEU A 44 -6.06 3.99 1.85
N ALA A 45 -4.86 3.42 1.76
CA ALA A 45 -3.63 4.18 1.64
C ALA A 45 -2.60 3.43 0.81
N TYR A 46 -1.68 4.17 0.21
CA TYR A 46 -0.50 3.60 -0.44
C TYR A 46 0.71 4.51 -0.31
N CYS A 47 1.88 3.89 -0.34
CA CYS A 47 3.17 4.55 -0.55
C CYS A 47 4.09 3.63 -1.35
N LEU A 48 4.57 4.13 -2.48
CA LEU A 48 5.52 3.42 -3.34
C LEU A 48 6.90 4.02 -3.12
N MET A 49 7.81 3.23 -2.55
CA MET A 49 9.18 3.60 -2.24
C MET A 49 10.13 3.02 -3.31
N PRO A 50 11.33 3.54 -3.52
CA PRO A 50 12.21 3.09 -4.61
C PRO A 50 12.42 1.57 -4.68
N ASN A 51 12.40 0.86 -3.56
CA ASN A 51 12.63 -0.59 -3.48
C ASN A 51 11.57 -1.38 -2.70
N HIS A 52 10.45 -0.77 -2.32
CA HIS A 52 9.35 -1.44 -1.62
C HIS A 52 8.05 -0.69 -1.80
N PHE A 53 6.95 -1.30 -1.40
CA PHE A 53 5.63 -0.65 -1.38
C PHE A 53 4.86 -1.00 -0.12
N HIS A 54 3.97 -0.10 0.28
CA HIS A 54 2.98 -0.27 1.33
C HIS A 54 1.60 0.03 0.78
N LEU A 55 0.64 -0.84 1.11
CA LEU A 55 -0.79 -0.66 0.82
C LEU A 55 -1.58 -0.91 2.09
N ILE A 56 -2.62 -0.11 2.34
CA ILE A 56 -3.66 -0.45 3.30
C ILE A 56 -4.91 -0.77 2.50
N LEU A 57 -5.43 -1.98 2.69
CA LEU A 57 -6.54 -2.54 1.92
C LEU A 57 -7.64 -3.02 2.86
N THR A 58 -8.91 -2.68 2.56
CA THR A 58 -10.08 -3.34 3.16
C THR A 58 -10.65 -4.34 2.16
N VAL A 59 -10.85 -5.56 2.62
CA VAL A 59 -11.19 -6.70 1.76
C VAL A 59 -12.68 -6.73 1.47
N LYS A 60 -13.04 -6.83 0.19
CA LYS A 60 -14.42 -7.01 -0.28
C LYS A 60 -14.83 -8.47 -0.27
N ALA A 61 -16.15 -8.76 -0.23
CA ALA A 61 -16.71 -10.10 -0.35
C ALA A 61 -16.13 -10.91 -1.53
N GLU A 62 -15.91 -10.24 -2.67
CA GLU A 62 -15.31 -10.86 -3.85
C GLU A 62 -13.87 -11.32 -3.60
N GLY A 63 -13.12 -10.60 -2.76
CA GLY A 63 -11.71 -10.89 -2.47
C GLY A 63 -11.46 -12.18 -1.69
N VAL A 64 -12.46 -12.63 -0.91
CA VAL A 64 -12.37 -13.87 -0.09
C VAL A 64 -12.89 -15.11 -0.82
N LYS A 65 -13.56 -14.96 -1.97
CA LYS A 65 -13.99 -16.10 -2.78
C LYS A 65 -12.79 -16.90 -3.27
N PHE A 66 -12.98 -18.19 -3.44
CA PHE A 66 -11.94 -19.08 -3.96
C PHE A 66 -11.93 -19.08 -5.49
N SER A 67 -10.77 -19.37 -6.03
CA SER A 67 -10.56 -19.41 -7.47
C SER A 67 -11.14 -20.70 -8.08
N ASP A 68 -11.89 -20.59 -9.18
CA ASP A 68 -12.39 -21.74 -9.96
C ASP A 68 -11.30 -22.43 -10.80
N LYS A 69 -10.07 -21.92 -10.79
CA LYS A 69 -8.97 -22.47 -11.59
C LYS A 69 -8.38 -23.71 -10.92
N LYS A 70 -8.48 -24.87 -11.58
CA LYS A 70 -7.98 -26.20 -11.14
C LYS A 70 -6.64 -26.19 -10.38
N LYS A 71 -5.72 -25.33 -10.72
CA LYS A 71 -4.39 -25.23 -10.06
C LYS A 71 -4.36 -24.29 -8.85
N ARG A 72 -5.48 -23.66 -8.49
CA ARG A 72 -5.57 -22.60 -7.46
C ARG A 72 -6.88 -22.64 -6.68
N GLU A 73 -7.55 -23.79 -6.67
CA GLU A 73 -8.86 -23.99 -5.99
C GLU A 73 -8.80 -23.63 -4.51
N ASP A 74 -7.64 -23.78 -3.86
CA ASP A 74 -7.44 -23.44 -2.45
C ASP A 74 -6.97 -21.98 -2.22
N MET A 75 -6.97 -21.16 -3.27
CA MET A 75 -6.46 -19.78 -3.19
C MET A 75 -7.61 -18.77 -3.35
N GLN A 76 -7.74 -17.87 -2.40
CA GLN A 76 -8.67 -16.75 -2.51
C GLN A 76 -8.30 -15.82 -3.69
N LEU A 77 -9.30 -15.08 -4.22
CA LEU A 77 -9.12 -14.21 -5.38
C LEU A 77 -8.19 -13.03 -5.09
N LEU A 78 -8.24 -12.42 -3.90
CA LEU A 78 -7.35 -11.31 -3.57
C LEU A 78 -5.86 -11.70 -3.52
N PRO A 79 -5.44 -12.78 -2.82
CA PRO A 79 -4.05 -13.27 -2.92
C PRO A 79 -3.61 -13.57 -4.35
N GLN A 80 -4.50 -14.16 -5.16
CA GLN A 80 -4.22 -14.43 -6.56
C GLN A 80 -4.02 -13.14 -7.36
N ALA A 81 -4.86 -12.13 -7.13
CA ALA A 81 -4.78 -10.83 -7.77
C ALA A 81 -3.48 -10.10 -7.43
N ILE A 82 -3.09 -10.11 -6.14
CA ILE A 82 -1.79 -9.57 -5.68
C ILE A 82 -0.64 -10.27 -6.41
N GLY A 83 -0.63 -11.60 -6.44
CA GLY A 83 0.41 -12.37 -7.15
C GLY A 83 0.47 -12.07 -8.64
N THR A 84 -0.69 -11.92 -9.29
CA THR A 84 -0.79 -11.58 -10.72
C THR A 84 -0.29 -10.16 -10.99
N MET A 85 -0.67 -9.19 -10.15
CA MET A 85 -0.19 -7.81 -10.20
C MET A 85 1.34 -7.74 -10.15
N LEU A 86 1.95 -8.37 -9.13
CA LEU A 86 3.39 -8.36 -8.92
C LEU A 86 4.15 -9.09 -10.05
N SER A 87 3.63 -10.23 -10.52
CA SER A 87 4.21 -10.97 -11.64
C SER A 87 4.16 -10.16 -12.94
N SER A 88 3.01 -9.54 -13.24
CA SER A 88 2.83 -8.68 -14.42
C SER A 88 3.77 -7.48 -14.41
N TYR A 89 3.93 -6.84 -13.25
CA TYR A 89 4.89 -5.73 -13.08
C TYR A 89 6.33 -6.21 -13.28
N THR A 90 6.70 -7.34 -12.64
CA THR A 90 8.04 -7.93 -12.77
C THR A 90 8.39 -8.24 -14.23
N GLN A 91 7.46 -8.83 -14.99
CA GLN A 91 7.68 -9.14 -16.40
C GLN A 91 7.93 -7.89 -17.24
N ALA A 92 7.13 -6.84 -17.01
CA ALA A 92 7.26 -5.58 -17.72
C ALA A 92 8.60 -4.89 -17.40
N LEU A 93 8.97 -4.83 -16.11
CA LEU A 93 10.24 -4.23 -15.69
C LEU A 93 11.44 -5.04 -16.18
N ASN A 94 11.38 -6.36 -16.12
CA ASN A 94 12.43 -7.24 -16.67
C ASN A 94 12.66 -6.99 -18.16
N LYS A 95 11.58 -6.84 -18.92
CA LYS A 95 11.66 -6.50 -20.35
C LYS A 95 12.28 -5.12 -20.57
N GLN A 96 11.86 -4.12 -19.77
CA GLN A 96 12.38 -2.74 -19.86
C GLN A 96 13.87 -2.67 -19.55
N GLN A 97 14.33 -3.42 -18.55
CA GLN A 97 15.70 -3.38 -18.04
C GLN A 97 16.63 -4.46 -18.65
N GLY A 98 16.14 -5.27 -19.60
CA GLY A 98 16.92 -6.35 -20.19
C GLY A 98 17.33 -7.45 -19.18
N ARG A 99 16.60 -7.60 -18.07
CA ARG A 99 16.90 -8.52 -16.97
C ARG A 99 15.98 -9.75 -16.95
N ARG A 100 16.32 -10.73 -16.12
CA ARG A 100 15.52 -11.95 -15.89
C ARG A 100 15.43 -12.27 -14.40
N GLY A 101 14.46 -13.10 -14.02
CA GLY A 101 14.27 -13.60 -12.66
C GLY A 101 13.25 -12.78 -11.85
N ASN A 102 13.19 -13.10 -10.56
CA ASN A 102 12.25 -12.50 -9.63
C ASN A 102 12.72 -11.08 -9.23
N LEU A 103 11.78 -10.16 -9.19
CA LEU A 103 12.01 -8.80 -8.69
C LEU A 103 11.82 -8.73 -7.17
N PHE A 104 10.79 -9.41 -6.67
CA PHE A 104 10.48 -9.46 -5.25
C PHE A 104 11.16 -10.68 -4.62
N ALA A 105 12.11 -10.43 -3.72
CA ALA A 105 12.94 -11.47 -3.10
C ALA A 105 12.17 -12.29 -2.05
N HIS A 106 11.13 -11.72 -1.46
CA HIS A 106 10.36 -12.32 -0.38
C HIS A 106 8.89 -12.44 -0.73
N ASN A 107 8.19 -13.31 0.02
CA ASN A 107 6.73 -13.37 -0.06
C ASN A 107 6.12 -12.06 0.42
N THR A 108 5.10 -11.58 -0.29
CA THR A 108 4.29 -10.43 0.15
C THR A 108 3.70 -10.72 1.52
N LYS A 109 3.83 -9.75 2.42
CA LYS A 109 3.29 -9.83 3.78
C LYS A 109 1.96 -9.08 3.85
N ALA A 110 1.06 -9.62 4.66
CA ALA A 110 -0.22 -8.99 5.00
C ALA A 110 -0.41 -9.10 6.51
N LYS A 111 -0.58 -7.96 7.18
CA LYS A 111 -0.84 -7.88 8.62
C LYS A 111 -2.21 -7.26 8.84
N ILE A 112 -3.08 -7.96 9.58
CA ILE A 112 -4.42 -7.47 9.91
C ILE A 112 -4.31 -6.27 10.86
N LEU A 113 -5.18 -5.28 10.66
CA LEU A 113 -5.24 -4.06 11.46
C LEU A 113 -6.47 -4.02 12.40
N ASN A 114 -7.50 -4.82 12.13
CA ASN A 114 -8.77 -4.81 12.89
C ASN A 114 -8.62 -5.25 14.36
N ASP A 115 -7.70 -6.18 14.63
CA ASP A 115 -7.51 -6.77 15.97
C ASP A 115 -6.50 -5.99 16.83
N ALA A 116 -5.98 -4.91 16.31
CA ALA A 116 -4.98 -4.14 17.03
C ALA A 116 -5.64 -3.39 18.20
N LYS A 117 -5.17 -3.72 19.42
CA LYS A 117 -5.45 -2.89 20.60
C LYS A 117 -4.79 -1.53 20.39
N ASP A 118 -5.49 -0.51 20.85
CA ASP A 118 -5.02 0.87 20.79
C ASP A 118 -4.84 1.40 19.34
N ASP A 119 -4.25 2.56 19.16
CA ASP A 119 -4.11 3.32 17.92
C ASP A 119 -3.20 2.67 16.85
N TYR A 120 -2.93 1.35 16.92
CA TYR A 120 -2.02 0.67 16.00
C TYR A 120 -2.45 0.80 14.54
N ALA A 121 -3.75 0.64 14.26
CA ALA A 121 -4.27 0.76 12.90
C ALA A 121 -4.10 2.19 12.37
N LEU A 122 -4.40 3.19 13.20
CA LEU A 122 -4.20 4.61 12.91
C LEU A 122 -2.70 4.91 12.72
N ASN A 123 -1.85 4.45 13.63
CA ASN A 123 -0.41 4.63 13.53
C ASN A 123 0.16 3.98 12.27
N CYS A 124 -0.37 2.82 11.86
CA CYS A 124 0.02 2.17 10.60
C CYS A 124 -0.41 3.00 9.38
N PHE A 125 -1.62 3.58 9.40
CA PHE A 125 -2.10 4.46 8.34
C PHE A 125 -1.21 5.70 8.20
N MET A 126 -0.86 6.35 9.31
CA MET A 126 0.06 7.50 9.30
C MET A 126 1.48 7.09 8.88
N TYR A 127 1.98 5.95 9.37
CA TYR A 127 3.30 5.40 9.02
C TYR A 127 3.44 5.17 7.51
N VAL A 128 2.40 4.66 6.84
CA VAL A 128 2.44 4.48 5.38
C VAL A 128 2.74 5.80 4.66
N HIS A 129 2.16 6.90 5.13
CA HIS A 129 2.42 8.23 4.57
C HIS A 129 3.77 8.83 4.98
N GLN A 130 4.30 8.46 6.14
CA GLN A 130 5.56 8.97 6.68
C GLN A 130 6.80 8.31 6.05
N ASN A 131 6.65 7.16 5.36
CA ASN A 131 7.78 6.41 4.80
C ASN A 131 8.78 7.25 4.00
N PRO A 132 8.36 8.17 3.11
CA PRO A 132 9.30 8.95 2.30
C PRO A 132 10.20 9.87 3.13
N ILE A 133 9.68 10.51 4.17
CA ILE A 133 10.46 11.39 5.04
C ILE A 133 11.36 10.57 6.00
N LEU A 134 10.86 9.46 6.54
CA LEU A 134 11.65 8.52 7.36
C LEU A 134 12.79 7.87 6.57
N SER A 135 12.70 7.84 5.26
CA SER A 135 13.74 7.34 4.34
C SER A 135 14.55 8.47 3.71
N GLU A 136 14.43 9.70 4.20
CA GLU A 136 15.17 10.88 3.74
C GLU A 136 15.05 11.17 2.23
N LEU A 137 13.94 10.76 1.62
CA LEU A 137 13.68 10.98 0.19
C LEU A 137 13.10 12.36 -0.10
N VAL A 138 12.44 12.96 0.88
CA VAL A 138 11.81 14.29 0.82
C VAL A 138 11.94 14.99 2.17
N GLU A 139 11.88 16.33 2.16
CA GLU A 139 11.85 17.15 3.37
C GLU A 139 10.44 17.31 3.94
N LYS A 140 9.41 17.16 3.09
CA LYS A 140 8.00 17.23 3.46
C LYS A 140 7.25 16.02 2.90
N ILE A 141 6.32 15.48 3.67
CA ILE A 141 5.56 14.27 3.30
C ILE A 141 4.77 14.49 2.01
N GLU A 142 4.20 15.69 1.85
CA GLU A 142 3.40 16.09 0.68
C GLU A 142 4.20 16.17 -0.63
N ASP A 143 5.51 16.31 -0.56
CA ASP A 143 6.38 16.39 -1.76
C ASP A 143 6.58 15.01 -2.40
N TRP A 144 6.19 13.91 -1.72
CA TRP A 144 6.28 12.58 -2.31
C TRP A 144 5.06 12.26 -3.18
N GLU A 145 5.21 12.40 -4.48
CA GLU A 145 4.15 12.19 -5.48
C GLU A 145 3.54 10.78 -5.44
N PHE A 146 4.31 9.76 -5.04
CA PHE A 146 3.93 8.35 -5.15
C PHE A 146 3.35 7.77 -3.86
N SER A 147 2.66 8.61 -3.09
CA SER A 147 1.84 8.23 -1.94
C SER A 147 0.42 8.75 -2.08
N SER A 148 -0.47 8.25 -1.23
CA SER A 148 -1.84 8.76 -1.12
C SER A 148 -1.96 10.02 -0.25
N PHE A 149 -0.92 10.46 0.44
CA PHE A 149 -0.97 11.63 1.31
C PHE A 149 -1.46 12.91 0.61
N PRO A 150 -0.93 13.26 -0.60
CA PRO A 150 -1.42 14.43 -1.34
C PRO A 150 -2.91 14.40 -1.68
N ASP A 151 -3.51 13.20 -1.80
CA ASP A 151 -4.96 13.05 -2.05
C ASP A 151 -5.79 13.37 -0.80
N TYR A 152 -5.28 13.01 0.40
CA TYR A 152 -5.96 13.28 1.67
C TYR A 152 -5.92 14.74 2.05
N ILE A 153 -4.85 15.44 1.78
CA ILE A 153 -4.68 16.86 2.14
C ILE A 153 -5.14 17.82 1.01
N GLY A 154 -5.77 17.32 -0.04
CA GLY A 154 -6.39 18.11 -1.10
C GLY A 154 -5.43 18.71 -2.13
N ILE A 155 -4.13 18.39 -2.09
CA ILE A 155 -3.14 18.84 -3.10
C ILE A 155 -3.40 18.13 -4.44
N ARG A 156 -3.88 16.88 -4.38
CA ARG A 156 -4.23 16.07 -5.54
C ARG A 156 -5.62 15.47 -5.35
N ASN A 157 -6.34 15.26 -6.45
CA ASN A 157 -7.63 14.57 -6.44
C ASN A 157 -7.52 13.21 -7.13
N GLY A 158 -6.72 12.29 -6.56
CA GLY A 158 -6.58 10.93 -7.05
C GLY A 158 -7.82 10.09 -6.72
N THR A 159 -8.08 9.11 -7.59
CA THR A 159 -9.27 8.23 -7.50
C THR A 159 -8.92 6.79 -7.14
N LEU A 160 -7.70 6.51 -6.70
CA LEU A 160 -7.30 5.16 -6.32
C LEU A 160 -7.77 4.82 -4.92
N VAL A 161 -7.65 5.76 -3.98
CA VAL A 161 -8.01 5.53 -2.56
C VAL A 161 -9.48 5.82 -2.29
N ASN A 162 -10.13 4.97 -1.52
CA ASN A 162 -11.45 5.20 -0.95
C ASN A 162 -11.29 6.02 0.33
N LYS A 163 -11.23 7.37 0.16
CA LYS A 163 -11.00 8.31 1.27
C LYS A 163 -12.07 8.22 2.34
N GLN A 164 -13.35 8.17 1.93
CA GLN A 164 -14.46 8.15 2.89
C GLN A 164 -14.38 6.89 3.77
N LEU A 165 -14.20 5.72 3.17
CA LEU A 165 -14.06 4.48 3.93
C LEU A 165 -12.86 4.51 4.89
N ALA A 166 -11.74 5.12 4.49
CA ALA A 166 -10.60 5.29 5.38
C ALA A 166 -10.90 6.18 6.58
N LEU A 167 -11.57 7.32 6.35
CA LEU A 167 -12.00 8.24 7.42
C LEU A 167 -12.92 7.52 8.42
N ASP A 168 -13.88 6.75 7.91
CA ASP A 168 -14.83 5.99 8.75
C ASP A 168 -14.10 4.91 9.59
N ILE A 169 -13.21 4.12 8.98
CA ILE A 169 -12.48 3.04 9.66
C ILE A 169 -11.53 3.59 10.72
N PHE A 170 -10.78 4.64 10.41
CA PHE A 170 -9.79 5.21 11.33
C PHE A 170 -10.38 6.29 12.25
N ARG A 171 -11.68 6.60 12.11
CA ARG A 171 -12.40 7.62 12.90
C ARG A 171 -11.73 8.97 12.84
N LEU A 172 -11.43 9.44 11.64
CA LEU A 172 -10.73 10.68 11.35
C LEU A 172 -11.63 11.66 10.60
N GLU A 173 -11.42 12.93 10.87
CA GLU A 173 -11.85 14.01 9.99
C GLU A 173 -10.70 14.35 9.03
N ILE A 174 -11.04 14.76 7.81
CA ILE A 174 -10.04 14.96 6.75
C ILE A 174 -9.04 16.08 7.07
N ASP A 175 -9.46 17.09 7.79
CA ASP A 175 -8.64 18.23 8.24
C ASP A 175 -7.63 17.85 9.33
N GLN A 176 -7.86 16.74 10.04
CA GLN A 176 -6.96 16.25 11.09
C GLN A 176 -5.75 15.51 10.52
N ILE A 177 -5.84 14.94 9.29
CA ILE A 177 -4.83 14.03 8.73
C ILE A 177 -3.46 14.69 8.68
N TYR A 178 -3.37 15.92 8.18
CA TYR A 178 -2.10 16.64 8.08
C TYR A 178 -1.42 16.77 9.46
N GLY A 179 -2.16 17.35 10.41
CA GLY A 179 -1.63 17.61 11.75
C GLY A 179 -1.24 16.32 12.49
N LEU A 180 -2.07 15.28 12.44
CA LEU A 180 -1.82 13.99 13.09
C LEU A 180 -0.62 13.28 12.47
N THR A 181 -0.49 13.27 11.14
CA THR A 181 0.64 12.61 10.47
C THR A 181 1.97 13.21 10.92
N TYR A 182 2.07 14.54 11.00
CA TYR A 182 3.28 15.21 11.47
C TYR A 182 3.50 15.13 12.98
N LYS A 183 2.43 15.08 13.79
CA LYS A 183 2.54 14.89 15.24
C LYS A 183 3.12 13.52 15.57
N ILE A 184 2.55 12.45 15.03
CA ILE A 184 3.01 11.08 15.25
C ILE A 184 4.45 10.89 14.73
N LEU A 185 4.83 11.57 13.64
CA LEU A 185 6.21 11.54 13.14
C LEU A 185 7.19 12.14 14.16
N ARG A 186 6.86 13.31 14.74
CA ARG A 186 7.70 13.96 15.75
C ARG A 186 7.85 13.10 16.99
N ASP A 187 6.75 12.57 17.50
CA ASP A 187 6.74 11.71 18.70
C ASP A 187 7.68 10.50 18.51
N LYS A 188 7.72 9.89 17.34
CA LYS A 188 8.66 8.79 17.01
C LYS A 188 10.12 9.24 16.96
N LEU A 189 10.41 10.38 16.35
CA LEU A 189 11.76 10.90 16.26
C LEU A 189 12.30 11.26 17.64
N ASP A 190 11.46 11.77 18.53
CA ASP A 190 11.83 12.10 19.90
C ASP A 190 12.09 10.83 20.75
N GLU A 191 11.37 9.72 20.53
CA GLU A 191 11.61 8.43 21.18
C GLU A 191 12.92 7.77 20.74
N ASP A 192 13.33 7.92 19.48
CA ASP A 192 14.58 7.37 18.94
C ASP A 192 15.84 8.15 19.42
N PHE A 193 15.69 9.32 20.06
CA PHE A 193 16.77 10.14 20.62
C PHE A 193 16.92 10.03 22.15
N LEU A 194 16.08 9.24 22.84
CA LEU A 194 16.14 8.96 24.28
C LEU A 194 16.63 7.54 24.58
#